data_fe1b559e8799123038d84462cc91bb38
#
_entry.id   fe1b559e8799123038d84462cc91bb38
#
_cell.length_a   1.000
_cell.length_b   1.000
_cell.length_c   1.000
_cell.angle_alpha   90.00
_cell.angle_beta   90.00
_cell.angle_gamma   90.00
#
_symmetry.space_group_name_H-M   'P 1'
#
loop_
_entity.id
_entity.type
_entity.pdbx_description
1 polymer ?
#
loop_
_entity_poly.entity_id
_entity_poly.type
_entity_poly.pdbx_seq_one_letter_code
_entity_poly.pdbx_strand_id
1 'polypeptide(L)'
;LNCTETSFMTGDLRLRAVEHFYDFHPISAQQIFDAVAARGIAREHITEEVLQRHDQDHYGGTAAVDRLMGEAGVTAADRVLDICSGLGGPARYLAWKAGCQVTGLDLTASRVEGATALTEAAGLADMVQFRQGNALALPFADAAFTLAISQEAFAHIPDKPALVAGIARVLQPGGRLVFSDILSRERLGADDARRLFDGMRFSEIATEADYRGWLHAAGMHVVSATDLSEEWTRILVERHAMYRSLREQTVARLGLEHFERYDQAYEHFVGLYRSGVLAGALFHVRRNG
;
A
#
# COMPACT_ATOMS: atom_id res chain seq x y z
N LEU A 1 -10.78 -16.22 -20.48
CA LEU A 1 -9.39 -16.69 -20.50
C LEU A 1 -9.33 -18.00 -19.73
N ASN A 2 -8.78 -19.08 -20.36
CA ASN A 2 -8.80 -20.45 -19.85
C ASN A 2 -8.00 -20.62 -18.56
N CYS A 3 -8.45 -21.48 -17.66
CA CYS A 3 -7.88 -21.81 -16.34
C CYS A 3 -6.40 -22.29 -16.31
N THR A 4 -5.74 -22.38 -17.45
CA THR A 4 -4.33 -22.82 -17.57
C THR A 4 -3.34 -21.65 -17.71
N GLU A 5 -3.80 -20.41 -17.93
CA GLU A 5 -2.90 -19.27 -18.23
C GLU A 5 -2.32 -18.58 -16.98
N THR A 6 -2.99 -18.67 -15.82
CA THR A 6 -2.56 -17.95 -14.61
C THR A 6 -1.25 -18.50 -14.01
N SER A 7 -0.93 -19.76 -14.28
CA SER A 7 0.27 -20.44 -13.74
C SER A 7 1.58 -20.06 -14.46
N PHE A 8 1.49 -19.37 -15.60
CA PHE A 8 2.64 -19.03 -16.44
C PHE A 8 2.83 -17.53 -16.73
N MET A 9 2.09 -16.66 -16.03
CA MET A 9 2.32 -15.22 -16.17
C MET A 9 3.70 -14.85 -15.66
N THR A 10 4.51 -14.24 -16.53
CA THR A 10 5.80 -13.66 -16.14
C THR A 10 5.60 -12.52 -15.14
N GLY A 11 6.62 -12.19 -14.34
CA GLY A 11 6.57 -11.07 -13.39
C GLY A 11 6.09 -9.76 -14.03
N ASP A 12 6.50 -9.50 -15.27
CA ASP A 12 6.09 -8.33 -16.06
C ASP A 12 4.57 -8.28 -16.33
N LEU A 13 3.94 -9.41 -16.67
CA LEU A 13 2.50 -9.47 -16.90
C LEU A 13 1.71 -9.27 -15.60
N ARG A 14 2.23 -9.75 -14.48
CA ARG A 14 1.61 -9.50 -13.16
C ARG A 14 1.67 -8.02 -12.79
N LEU A 15 2.81 -7.36 -12.99
CA LEU A 15 2.95 -5.92 -12.74
C LEU A 15 2.00 -5.08 -13.60
N ARG A 16 1.86 -5.39 -14.89
CA ARG A 16 0.88 -4.73 -15.78
C ARG A 16 -0.56 -4.94 -15.33
N ALA A 17 -0.88 -6.11 -14.79
CA ALA A 17 -2.20 -6.38 -14.25
C ALA A 17 -2.50 -5.56 -12.99
N VAL A 18 -1.49 -5.32 -12.15
CA VAL A 18 -1.57 -4.43 -10.97
C VAL A 18 -1.73 -2.97 -11.41
N GLU A 19 -0.89 -2.49 -12.34
CA GLU A 19 -0.98 -1.14 -12.91
C GLU A 19 -2.38 -0.86 -13.46
N HIS A 20 -2.89 -1.75 -14.33
CA HIS A 20 -4.23 -1.64 -14.88
C HIS A 20 -5.32 -1.63 -13.78
N PHE A 21 -5.18 -2.45 -12.74
CA PHE A 21 -6.13 -2.48 -11.63
C PHE A 21 -6.21 -1.12 -10.91
N TYR A 22 -5.07 -0.47 -10.68
CA TYR A 22 -5.01 0.82 -9.99
C TYR A 22 -5.38 2.00 -10.90
N ASP A 23 -5.20 1.91 -12.22
CA ASP A 23 -5.70 2.94 -13.16
C ASP A 23 -7.23 3.04 -13.15
N PHE A 24 -7.93 1.93 -12.88
CA PHE A 24 -9.39 1.88 -12.79
C PHE A 24 -9.90 1.80 -11.34
N HIS A 25 -9.04 2.00 -10.37
CA HIS A 25 -9.45 1.98 -8.96
C HIS A 25 -10.48 3.07 -8.67
N PRO A 26 -11.55 2.77 -7.88
CA PRO A 26 -12.62 3.73 -7.62
C PRO A 26 -12.16 4.99 -6.87
N ILE A 27 -11.07 4.95 -6.10
CA ILE A 27 -10.51 6.12 -5.44
C ILE A 27 -9.46 6.76 -6.35
N SER A 28 -9.68 8.01 -6.74
CA SER A 28 -8.76 8.82 -7.55
C SER A 28 -8.63 10.23 -6.98
N ALA A 29 -7.61 10.98 -7.40
CA ALA A 29 -7.45 12.36 -6.98
C ALA A 29 -8.67 13.23 -7.34
N GLN A 30 -9.28 13.01 -8.52
CA GLN A 30 -10.49 13.74 -8.92
C GLN A 30 -11.64 13.47 -7.95
N GLN A 31 -11.86 12.22 -7.55
CA GLN A 31 -12.94 11.91 -6.58
C GLN A 31 -12.66 12.51 -5.20
N ILE A 32 -11.40 12.59 -4.79
CA ILE A 32 -11.03 13.27 -3.54
C ILE A 32 -11.35 14.76 -3.65
N PHE A 33 -10.96 15.43 -4.75
CA PHE A 33 -11.31 16.83 -5.00
C PHE A 33 -12.82 17.06 -5.03
N ASP A 34 -13.57 16.18 -5.70
CA ASP A 34 -15.03 16.26 -5.77
C ASP A 34 -15.67 16.09 -4.39
N ALA A 35 -15.17 15.15 -3.58
CA ALA A 35 -15.65 14.95 -2.21
C ALA A 35 -15.36 16.15 -1.29
N VAL A 36 -14.21 16.79 -1.45
CA VAL A 36 -13.83 18.02 -0.74
C VAL A 36 -14.72 19.18 -1.18
N ALA A 37 -14.91 19.37 -2.49
CA ALA A 37 -15.77 20.41 -3.06
C ALA A 37 -17.24 20.25 -2.64
N ALA A 38 -17.76 19.02 -2.55
CA ALA A 38 -19.11 18.73 -2.06
C ALA A 38 -19.33 19.16 -0.60
N ARG A 39 -18.24 19.36 0.16
CA ARG A 39 -18.28 19.93 1.53
C ARG A 39 -18.16 21.44 1.56
N GLY A 40 -18.17 22.11 0.40
CA GLY A 40 -18.04 23.56 0.27
C GLY A 40 -16.62 24.09 0.46
N ILE A 41 -15.59 23.24 0.34
CA ILE A 41 -14.18 23.64 0.48
C ILE A 41 -13.63 23.89 -0.93
N ALA A 42 -13.23 25.11 -1.22
CA ALA A 42 -12.59 25.47 -2.48
C ALA A 42 -11.15 24.93 -2.54
N ARG A 43 -10.64 24.70 -3.76
CA ARG A 43 -9.34 24.04 -3.98
C ARG A 43 -8.18 24.77 -3.30
N GLU A 44 -8.21 26.10 -3.30
CA GLU A 44 -7.21 26.96 -2.64
C GLU A 44 -7.24 26.94 -1.11
N HIS A 45 -8.25 26.31 -0.52
CA HIS A 45 -8.39 26.14 0.93
C HIS A 45 -8.17 24.70 1.38
N ILE A 46 -7.67 23.85 0.49
CA ILE A 46 -7.32 22.47 0.83
C ILE A 46 -6.05 22.47 1.69
N THR A 47 -6.13 21.78 2.81
CA THR A 47 -5.01 21.51 3.73
C THR A 47 -4.84 20.01 3.94
N GLU A 48 -3.75 19.58 4.54
CA GLU A 48 -3.55 18.17 4.88
C GLU A 48 -4.65 17.66 5.83
N GLU A 49 -5.11 18.47 6.80
CA GLU A 49 -6.21 18.09 7.70
C GLU A 49 -7.53 17.84 6.97
N VAL A 50 -7.72 18.44 5.81
CA VAL A 50 -8.86 18.17 4.93
C VAL A 50 -8.65 16.87 4.17
N LEU A 51 -7.48 16.68 3.54
CA LEU A 51 -7.19 15.52 2.69
C LEU A 51 -7.13 14.21 3.45
N GLN A 52 -6.53 14.19 4.64
CA GLN A 52 -6.37 12.96 5.44
C GLN A 52 -7.67 12.23 5.78
N ARG A 53 -8.83 12.86 5.55
CA ARG A 53 -10.16 12.25 5.72
C ARG A 53 -10.63 11.51 4.48
N HIS A 54 -9.92 11.63 3.35
CA HIS A 54 -10.36 11.15 2.05
C HIS A 54 -9.31 10.31 1.32
N ASP A 55 -8.04 10.39 1.72
CA ASP A 55 -6.89 9.86 0.97
C ASP A 55 -6.12 8.75 1.69
N GLN A 56 -6.64 8.25 2.81
CA GLN A 56 -6.04 7.14 3.57
C GLN A 56 -6.64 5.81 3.07
N ASP A 57 -6.10 5.30 1.97
CA ASP A 57 -6.64 4.09 1.30
C ASP A 57 -6.25 2.78 2.01
N HIS A 58 -5.18 2.80 2.79
CA HIS A 58 -4.70 1.68 3.61
C HIS A 58 -5.64 1.38 4.82
N TYR A 59 -5.37 0.30 5.57
CA TYR A 59 -6.20 -0.07 6.73
C TYR A 59 -5.85 0.77 7.97
N GLY A 60 -6.88 1.26 8.65
CA GLY A 60 -6.75 1.96 9.92
C GLY A 60 -6.54 3.48 9.83
N GLY A 61 -6.52 4.05 8.61
CA GLY A 61 -6.48 5.50 8.43
C GLY A 61 -5.26 6.16 9.10
N THR A 62 -5.36 7.42 9.51
CA THR A 62 -4.25 8.14 10.14
C THR A 62 -3.71 7.49 11.41
N ALA A 63 -4.52 6.73 12.15
CA ALA A 63 -4.07 6.00 13.34
C ALA A 63 -3.04 4.91 12.99
N ALA A 64 -3.17 4.25 11.83
CA ALA A 64 -2.17 3.30 11.36
C ALA A 64 -0.87 4.00 10.95
N VAL A 65 -0.96 5.18 10.33
CA VAL A 65 0.23 6.01 10.02
C VAL A 65 0.91 6.46 11.32
N ASP A 66 0.15 6.89 12.33
CA ASP A 66 0.69 7.27 13.65
C ASP A 66 1.44 6.12 14.33
N ARG A 67 0.90 4.90 14.25
CA ARG A 67 1.57 3.69 14.75
C ARG A 67 2.86 3.44 14.01
N LEU A 68 2.84 3.50 12.67
CA LEU A 68 4.04 3.36 11.83
C LEU A 68 5.09 4.42 12.18
N MET A 69 4.69 5.67 12.33
CA MET A 69 5.59 6.77 12.73
C MET A 69 6.22 6.54 14.09
N GLY A 70 5.44 6.06 15.06
CA GLY A 70 5.90 5.73 16.42
C GLY A 70 6.93 4.61 16.41
N GLU A 71 6.65 3.50 15.69
CA GLU A 71 7.58 2.37 15.51
C GLU A 71 8.88 2.82 14.79
N ALA A 72 8.74 3.65 13.77
CA ALA A 72 9.89 4.18 13.04
C ALA A 72 10.70 5.20 13.84
N GLY A 73 10.10 5.87 14.83
CA GLY A 73 10.71 7.01 15.50
C GLY A 73 11.02 8.14 14.51
N VAL A 74 10.04 8.53 13.68
CA VAL A 74 10.20 9.53 12.62
C VAL A 74 10.54 10.89 13.20
N THR A 75 11.50 11.58 12.58
CA THR A 75 11.92 12.93 12.95
C THR A 75 12.02 13.84 11.72
N ALA A 76 12.13 15.16 11.93
CA ALA A 76 12.33 16.11 10.84
C ALA A 76 13.65 15.93 10.06
N ALA A 77 14.62 15.21 10.63
CA ALA A 77 15.89 14.92 9.98
C ALA A 77 15.81 13.74 9.00
N ASP A 78 14.68 13.03 8.96
CA ASP A 78 14.54 11.85 8.12
C ASP A 78 14.33 12.20 6.64
N ARG A 79 14.97 11.42 5.79
CA ARG A 79 14.68 11.31 4.37
C ARG A 79 13.94 9.99 4.17
N VAL A 80 12.64 10.09 3.92
CA VAL A 80 11.73 8.94 3.87
C VAL A 80 11.46 8.55 2.42
N LEU A 81 11.53 7.24 2.13
CA LEU A 81 11.01 6.63 0.90
C LEU A 81 9.68 5.94 1.23
N ASP A 82 8.59 6.41 0.63
CA ASP A 82 7.29 5.74 0.67
C ASP A 82 7.14 4.86 -0.57
N ILE A 83 7.16 3.53 -0.39
CA ILE A 83 7.17 2.55 -1.49
C ILE A 83 5.75 2.09 -1.77
N CYS A 84 5.33 2.21 -3.05
CA CYS A 84 3.94 2.03 -3.49
C CYS A 84 3.02 3.08 -2.83
N SER A 85 3.40 4.34 -2.98
CA SER A 85 2.82 5.47 -2.25
C SER A 85 1.37 5.82 -2.65
N GLY A 86 0.83 5.21 -3.69
CA GLY A 86 -0.54 5.43 -4.15
C GLY A 86 -0.83 6.92 -4.40
N LEU A 87 -1.90 7.44 -3.81
CA LEU A 87 -2.27 8.87 -3.87
C LEU A 87 -1.53 9.74 -2.83
N GLY A 88 -0.56 9.19 -2.12
CA GLY A 88 0.37 9.91 -1.25
C GLY A 88 -0.20 10.36 0.10
N GLY A 89 -1.33 9.81 0.55
CA GLY A 89 -1.90 10.15 1.86
C GLY A 89 -0.93 9.97 3.03
N PRO A 90 -0.35 8.77 3.24
CA PRO A 90 0.66 8.57 4.28
C PRO A 90 1.89 9.47 4.13
N ALA A 91 2.40 9.65 2.90
CA ALA A 91 3.56 10.50 2.64
C ALA A 91 3.31 11.95 3.08
N ARG A 92 2.15 12.55 2.71
CA ARG A 92 1.79 13.90 3.13
C ARG A 92 1.60 14.00 4.63
N TYR A 93 0.88 13.05 5.22
CA TYR A 93 0.65 13.04 6.65
C TYR A 93 1.95 12.97 7.47
N LEU A 94 2.89 12.12 7.05
CA LEU A 94 4.22 12.05 7.67
C LEU A 94 4.95 13.40 7.61
N ALA A 95 5.05 13.98 6.41
CA ALA A 95 5.74 15.24 6.20
C ALA A 95 5.11 16.38 7.00
N TRP A 96 3.78 16.50 6.95
CA TRP A 96 3.02 17.49 7.70
C TRP A 96 3.23 17.37 9.21
N LYS A 97 3.21 16.13 9.74
CA LYS A 97 3.25 15.90 11.18
C LYS A 97 4.66 15.93 11.76
N ALA A 98 5.65 15.40 11.05
CA ALA A 98 7.04 15.29 11.53
C ALA A 98 8.00 16.34 10.96
N GLY A 99 7.60 17.05 9.88
CA GLY A 99 8.47 18.01 9.20
C GLY A 99 9.59 17.35 8.38
N CYS A 100 9.48 16.06 8.05
CA CYS A 100 10.49 15.32 7.31
C CYS A 100 10.32 15.46 5.79
N GLN A 101 11.36 15.10 5.03
CA GLN A 101 11.32 15.02 3.57
C GLN A 101 10.85 13.63 3.13
N VAL A 102 9.85 13.55 2.26
CA VAL A 102 9.31 12.30 1.78
C VAL A 102 9.38 12.22 0.26
N THR A 103 9.89 11.09 -0.25
CA THR A 103 9.80 10.73 -1.67
C THR A 103 8.88 9.52 -1.80
N GLY A 104 7.75 9.68 -2.46
CA GLY A 104 6.87 8.57 -2.82
C GLY A 104 7.30 7.94 -4.15
N LEU A 105 7.25 6.62 -4.22
CA LEU A 105 7.41 5.86 -5.46
C LEU A 105 6.15 5.04 -5.71
N ASP A 106 5.60 5.15 -6.90
CA ASP A 106 4.49 4.28 -7.33
C ASP A 106 4.70 3.81 -8.77
N LEU A 107 4.20 2.62 -9.09
CA LEU A 107 4.28 2.04 -10.43
C LEU A 107 3.37 2.78 -11.41
N THR A 108 2.20 3.22 -10.94
CA THR A 108 1.08 3.69 -11.74
C THR A 108 1.17 5.21 -11.97
N ALA A 109 1.28 5.64 -13.22
CA ALA A 109 1.42 7.07 -13.59
C ALA A 109 0.26 7.91 -13.04
N SER A 110 -0.99 7.44 -13.17
CA SER A 110 -2.19 8.16 -12.69
C SER A 110 -2.17 8.37 -11.17
N ARG A 111 -1.54 7.47 -10.41
CA ARG A 111 -1.37 7.62 -8.96
C ARG A 111 -0.34 8.71 -8.64
N VAL A 112 0.79 8.70 -9.32
CA VAL A 112 1.84 9.72 -9.16
C VAL A 112 1.32 11.11 -9.52
N GLU A 113 0.62 11.25 -10.63
CA GLU A 113 -0.02 12.52 -11.05
C GLU A 113 -1.04 12.99 -10.02
N GLY A 114 -1.91 12.08 -9.55
CA GLY A 114 -2.90 12.36 -8.53
C GLY A 114 -2.28 12.76 -7.18
N ALA A 115 -1.27 12.02 -6.73
CA ALA A 115 -0.53 12.32 -5.50
C ALA A 115 0.14 13.70 -5.57
N THR A 116 0.76 14.03 -6.70
CA THR A 116 1.38 15.34 -6.93
C THR A 116 0.34 16.47 -6.85
N ALA A 117 -0.79 16.33 -7.56
CA ALA A 117 -1.85 17.34 -7.56
C ALA A 117 -2.48 17.57 -6.17
N LEU A 118 -2.67 16.49 -5.39
CA LEU A 118 -3.17 16.59 -4.02
C LEU A 118 -2.15 17.26 -3.09
N THR A 119 -0.86 16.98 -3.29
CA THR A 119 0.24 17.53 -2.49
C THR A 119 0.44 19.02 -2.75
N GLU A 120 0.36 19.44 -4.02
CA GLU A 120 0.37 20.86 -4.41
C GLU A 120 -0.82 21.60 -3.79
N ALA A 121 -2.03 21.02 -3.86
CA ALA A 121 -3.23 21.62 -3.26
C ALA A 121 -3.12 21.76 -1.74
N ALA A 122 -2.43 20.84 -1.05
CA ALA A 122 -2.19 20.90 0.38
C ALA A 122 -1.02 21.82 0.79
N GLY A 123 -0.30 22.41 -0.18
CA GLY A 123 0.87 23.27 0.09
C GLY A 123 2.09 22.50 0.64
N LEU A 124 2.24 21.22 0.31
CA LEU A 124 3.31 20.35 0.83
C LEU A 124 4.37 19.99 -0.22
N ALA A 125 4.35 20.59 -1.41
CA ALA A 125 5.24 20.24 -2.52
C ALA A 125 6.75 20.46 -2.22
N ASP A 126 7.09 21.31 -1.26
CA ASP A 126 8.48 21.52 -0.83
C ASP A 126 8.99 20.36 0.06
N MET A 127 8.10 19.56 0.65
CA MET A 127 8.45 18.46 1.56
C MET A 127 8.16 17.08 0.98
N VAL A 128 7.21 16.96 0.05
CA VAL A 128 6.78 15.67 -0.51
C VAL A 128 6.85 15.70 -2.02
N GLN A 129 7.55 14.74 -2.61
CA GLN A 129 7.66 14.57 -4.05
C GLN A 129 7.31 13.14 -4.44
N PHE A 130 6.77 12.93 -5.65
CA PHE A 130 6.43 11.62 -6.16
C PHE A 130 7.17 11.31 -7.45
N ARG A 131 7.52 10.04 -7.62
CA ARG A 131 8.20 9.52 -8.79
C ARG A 131 7.54 8.23 -9.27
N GLN A 132 7.24 8.15 -10.56
CA GLN A 132 6.85 6.88 -11.16
C GLN A 132 8.05 5.95 -11.24
N GLY A 133 7.86 4.68 -10.83
CA GLY A 133 8.91 3.67 -10.89
C GLY A 133 8.48 2.32 -10.36
N ASN A 134 9.27 1.31 -10.72
CA ASN A 134 9.07 -0.05 -10.25
C ASN A 134 9.85 -0.28 -8.96
N ALA A 135 9.18 -0.75 -7.91
CA ALA A 135 9.81 -1.08 -6.62
C ALA A 135 10.85 -2.21 -6.73
N LEU A 136 10.77 -3.05 -7.77
CA LEU A 136 11.79 -4.07 -8.07
C LEU A 136 13.07 -3.49 -8.69
N ALA A 137 13.06 -2.21 -9.09
CA ALA A 137 14.19 -1.52 -9.69
C ALA A 137 14.25 -0.07 -9.18
N LEU A 138 14.40 0.11 -7.86
CA LEU A 138 14.36 1.41 -7.21
C LEU A 138 15.35 2.41 -7.86
N PRO A 139 14.84 3.51 -8.47
CA PRO A 139 15.66 4.43 -9.26
C PRO A 139 16.36 5.50 -8.39
N PHE A 140 16.93 5.05 -7.28
CA PHE A 140 17.62 5.90 -6.30
C PHE A 140 19.04 5.40 -6.06
N ALA A 141 19.92 6.32 -5.67
CA ALA A 141 21.29 6.00 -5.28
C ALA A 141 21.30 5.13 -4.00
N ASP A 142 22.42 4.41 -3.81
CA ASP A 142 22.67 3.67 -2.60
C ASP A 142 22.70 4.62 -1.37
N ALA A 143 22.16 4.15 -0.25
CA ALA A 143 22.14 4.90 1.00
C ALA A 143 21.48 6.30 0.89
N ALA A 144 20.52 6.48 -0.01
CA ALA A 144 19.83 7.76 -0.19
C ALA A 144 18.86 8.11 0.95
N PHE A 145 18.31 7.11 1.63
CA PHE A 145 17.24 7.28 2.62
C PHE A 145 17.63 6.81 4.01
N THR A 146 17.05 7.46 5.04
CA THR A 146 17.19 7.06 6.45
C THR A 146 16.08 6.13 6.90
N LEU A 147 14.92 6.21 6.22
CA LEU A 147 13.72 5.44 6.49
C LEU A 147 13.04 5.06 5.17
N ALA A 148 12.60 3.83 5.07
CA ALA A 148 11.63 3.40 4.06
C ALA A 148 10.34 2.96 4.75
N ILE A 149 9.19 3.24 4.13
CA ILE A 149 7.87 2.82 4.60
C ILE A 149 7.08 2.18 3.46
N SER A 150 6.08 1.36 3.82
CA SER A 150 5.05 0.88 2.90
C SER A 150 3.85 0.38 3.70
N GLN A 151 2.65 0.48 3.14
CA GLN A 151 1.42 0.00 3.79
C GLN A 151 0.61 -0.87 2.82
N GLU A 152 0.41 -2.15 3.17
CA GLU A 152 -0.41 -3.18 2.49
C GLU A 152 -0.16 -3.32 0.98
N ALA A 153 1.05 -3.02 0.52
CA ALA A 153 1.34 -2.98 -0.91
C ALA A 153 2.24 -4.11 -1.40
N PHE A 154 3.05 -4.70 -0.52
CA PHE A 154 4.01 -5.70 -0.97
C PHE A 154 3.34 -6.99 -1.46
N ALA A 155 2.11 -7.29 -1.00
CA ALA A 155 1.32 -8.41 -1.53
C ALA A 155 1.13 -8.35 -3.08
N HIS A 156 1.18 -7.16 -3.69
CA HIS A 156 1.09 -6.98 -5.14
C HIS A 156 2.40 -7.27 -5.89
N ILE A 157 3.54 -7.32 -5.20
CA ILE A 157 4.86 -7.43 -5.80
C ILE A 157 5.27 -8.91 -5.94
N PRO A 158 5.61 -9.38 -7.15
CA PRO A 158 5.84 -10.81 -7.41
C PRO A 158 7.20 -11.34 -6.93
N ASP A 159 8.20 -10.48 -6.71
CA ASP A 159 9.57 -10.85 -6.32
C ASP A 159 9.99 -10.09 -5.06
N LYS A 160 9.60 -10.61 -3.91
CA LYS A 160 9.92 -10.00 -2.63
C LYS A 160 11.40 -10.05 -2.24
N PRO A 161 12.16 -11.10 -2.56
CA PRO A 161 13.63 -11.08 -2.40
C PRO A 161 14.29 -9.90 -3.11
N ALA A 162 13.94 -9.65 -4.38
CA ALA A 162 14.47 -8.50 -5.14
C ALA A 162 14.01 -7.17 -4.55
N LEU A 163 12.74 -7.05 -4.15
CA LEU A 163 12.21 -5.87 -3.46
C LEU A 163 13.03 -5.56 -2.21
N VAL A 164 13.18 -6.53 -1.32
CA VAL A 164 13.87 -6.38 -0.02
C VAL A 164 15.35 -6.01 -0.23
N ALA A 165 16.03 -6.64 -1.20
CA ALA A 165 17.40 -6.30 -1.56
C ALA A 165 17.53 -4.86 -2.09
N GLY A 166 16.57 -4.42 -2.93
CA GLY A 166 16.49 -3.05 -3.42
C GLY A 166 16.30 -2.03 -2.29
N ILE A 167 15.42 -2.33 -1.32
CA ILE A 167 15.18 -1.49 -0.15
C ILE A 167 16.46 -1.40 0.71
N ALA A 168 17.10 -2.53 0.98
CA ALA A 168 18.35 -2.56 1.75
C ALA A 168 19.44 -1.69 1.09
N ARG A 169 19.54 -1.72 -0.24
CA ARG A 169 20.51 -0.91 -1.00
C ARG A 169 20.29 0.59 -0.81
N VAL A 170 19.04 1.05 -0.94
CA VAL A 170 18.74 2.50 -0.88
C VAL A 170 18.68 3.07 0.53
N LEU A 171 18.52 2.25 1.56
CA LEU A 171 18.62 2.66 2.94
C LEU A 171 20.09 2.88 3.35
N GLN A 172 20.35 3.83 4.22
CA GLN A 172 21.67 4.01 4.85
C GLN A 172 22.01 2.84 5.79
N PRO A 173 23.29 2.55 6.07
CA PRO A 173 23.68 1.71 7.20
C PRO A 173 22.99 2.18 8.49
N GLY A 174 22.36 1.27 9.23
CA GLY A 174 21.52 1.60 10.39
C GLY A 174 20.15 2.22 10.06
N GLY A 175 19.83 2.41 8.78
CA GLY A 175 18.52 2.89 8.30
C GLY A 175 17.38 1.93 8.67
N ARG A 176 16.15 2.42 8.63
CA ARG A 176 14.96 1.70 9.08
C ARG A 176 14.03 1.41 7.91
N LEU A 177 13.37 0.25 7.96
CA LEU A 177 12.21 -0.07 7.13
C LEU A 177 11.04 -0.37 8.08
N VAL A 178 9.94 0.36 7.95
CA VAL A 178 8.72 0.07 8.68
C VAL A 178 7.58 -0.13 7.68
N PHE A 179 6.99 -1.32 7.68
CA PHE A 179 5.96 -1.64 6.71
C PHE A 179 4.88 -2.55 7.31
N SER A 180 3.65 -2.36 6.88
CA SER A 180 2.57 -3.31 7.12
C SER A 180 2.27 -4.09 5.84
N ASP A 181 1.98 -5.38 5.98
CA ASP A 181 1.59 -6.20 4.83
C ASP A 181 0.65 -7.33 5.23
N ILE A 182 -0.05 -7.83 4.21
CA ILE A 182 -0.90 -9.02 4.29
C ILE A 182 0.01 -10.25 4.31
N LEU A 183 -0.22 -11.12 5.30
CA LEU A 183 0.52 -12.36 5.47
C LEU A 183 -0.40 -13.57 5.33
N SER A 184 0.16 -14.70 5.01
CA SER A 184 -0.45 -16.01 5.27
C SER A 184 0.23 -16.69 6.45
N ARG A 185 -0.55 -17.36 7.31
CA ARG A 185 0.04 -18.09 8.45
C ARG A 185 0.81 -19.32 7.99
N GLU A 186 0.36 -19.93 6.89
CA GLU A 186 1.01 -21.01 6.20
C GLU A 186 1.01 -20.73 4.69
N ARG A 187 1.77 -21.45 3.90
CA ARG A 187 1.77 -21.28 2.45
C ARG A 187 0.38 -21.52 1.89
N LEU A 188 -0.13 -20.53 1.15
CA LEU A 188 -1.46 -20.61 0.53
C LEU A 188 -1.56 -21.77 -0.47
N GLY A 189 -2.73 -22.42 -0.49
CA GLY A 189 -3.11 -23.34 -1.54
C GLY A 189 -3.21 -22.64 -2.90
N ALA A 190 -2.96 -23.37 -3.98
CA ALA A 190 -2.95 -22.81 -5.33
C ALA A 190 -4.29 -22.16 -5.73
N ASP A 191 -5.43 -22.68 -5.24
CA ASP A 191 -6.75 -22.11 -5.53
C ASP A 191 -6.96 -20.76 -4.84
N ASP A 192 -6.63 -20.64 -3.56
CA ASP A 192 -6.72 -19.38 -2.83
C ASP A 192 -5.78 -18.32 -3.41
N ALA A 193 -4.52 -18.69 -3.72
CA ALA A 193 -3.56 -17.79 -4.33
C ALA A 193 -4.07 -17.27 -5.69
N ARG A 194 -4.65 -18.14 -6.53
CA ARG A 194 -5.25 -17.77 -7.81
C ARG A 194 -6.43 -16.81 -7.61
N ARG A 195 -7.39 -17.14 -6.73
CA ARG A 195 -8.57 -16.31 -6.46
C ARG A 195 -8.20 -14.92 -5.93
N LEU A 196 -7.18 -14.84 -5.06
CA LEU A 196 -6.66 -13.58 -4.55
C LEU A 196 -5.97 -12.76 -5.65
N PHE A 197 -5.23 -13.41 -6.56
CA PHE A 197 -4.68 -12.72 -7.72
C PHE A 197 -5.79 -12.21 -8.66
N ASP A 198 -6.76 -13.05 -8.99
CA ASP A 198 -7.83 -12.70 -9.92
C ASP A 198 -8.72 -11.56 -9.39
N GLY A 199 -9.01 -11.56 -8.09
CA GLY A 199 -9.89 -10.58 -7.45
C GLY A 199 -9.19 -9.33 -6.94
N MET A 200 -8.04 -9.47 -6.29
CA MET A 200 -7.35 -8.40 -5.56
C MET A 200 -5.98 -8.03 -6.15
N ARG A 201 -5.52 -8.75 -7.19
CA ARG A 201 -4.18 -8.59 -7.79
C ARG A 201 -3.02 -8.84 -6.82
N PHE A 202 -3.24 -9.64 -5.76
CA PHE A 202 -2.14 -10.07 -4.92
C PHE A 202 -1.27 -11.09 -5.66
N SER A 203 -0.06 -10.69 -6.01
CA SER A 203 0.88 -11.52 -6.78
C SER A 203 1.46 -12.64 -5.95
N GLU A 204 1.72 -12.35 -4.68
CA GLU A 204 2.24 -13.30 -3.70
C GLU A 204 1.94 -12.82 -2.29
N ILE A 205 1.37 -13.68 -1.46
CA ILE A 205 1.22 -13.42 -0.02
C ILE A 205 2.24 -14.29 0.72
N ALA A 206 3.18 -13.62 1.38
CA ALA A 206 4.28 -14.24 2.10
C ALA A 206 3.86 -14.65 3.51
N THR A 207 4.61 -15.57 4.10
CA THR A 207 4.56 -15.80 5.53
C THR A 207 5.50 -14.85 6.29
N GLU A 208 5.33 -14.71 7.60
CA GLU A 208 6.28 -13.96 8.44
C GLU A 208 7.70 -14.57 8.34
N ALA A 209 7.79 -15.90 8.29
CA ALA A 209 9.08 -16.61 8.18
C ALA A 209 9.80 -16.27 6.84
N ASP A 210 9.05 -16.17 5.75
CA ASP A 210 9.60 -15.76 4.44
C ASP A 210 10.19 -14.35 4.54
N TYR A 211 9.46 -13.38 5.09
CA TYR A 211 9.97 -12.01 5.28
C TYR A 211 11.21 -11.98 6.15
N ARG A 212 11.24 -12.69 7.28
CA ARG A 212 12.42 -12.75 8.14
C ARG A 212 13.62 -13.33 7.42
N GLY A 213 13.43 -14.36 6.59
CA GLY A 213 14.48 -14.96 5.77
C GLY A 213 15.05 -14.00 4.72
N TRP A 214 14.19 -13.32 3.96
CA TRP A 214 14.61 -12.37 2.91
C TRP A 214 15.28 -11.13 3.51
N LEU A 215 14.74 -10.57 4.59
CA LEU A 215 15.33 -9.44 5.30
C LEU A 215 16.72 -9.79 5.82
N HIS A 216 16.88 -10.95 6.44
CA HIS A 216 18.19 -11.42 6.92
C HIS A 216 19.19 -11.57 5.77
N ALA A 217 18.78 -12.21 4.68
CA ALA A 217 19.63 -12.39 3.48
C ALA A 217 20.07 -11.05 2.85
N ALA A 218 19.24 -9.99 2.98
CA ALA A 218 19.56 -8.65 2.52
C ALA A 218 20.36 -7.79 3.54
N GLY A 219 20.85 -8.39 4.64
CA GLY A 219 21.60 -7.67 5.67
C GLY A 219 20.73 -6.76 6.54
N MET A 220 19.49 -7.14 6.75
CA MET A 220 18.55 -6.46 7.65
C MET A 220 18.07 -7.41 8.75
N HIS A 221 17.61 -6.86 9.88
CA HIS A 221 17.03 -7.65 10.96
C HIS A 221 15.71 -7.04 11.45
N VAL A 222 14.76 -7.91 11.80
CA VAL A 222 13.46 -7.52 12.35
C VAL A 222 13.65 -7.15 13.82
N VAL A 223 13.32 -5.92 14.16
CA VAL A 223 13.31 -5.39 15.54
C VAL A 223 12.01 -5.79 16.24
N SER A 224 10.88 -5.57 15.58
CA SER A 224 9.55 -5.97 16.05
C SER A 224 8.66 -6.40 14.88
N ALA A 225 7.69 -7.26 15.18
CA ALA A 225 6.58 -7.60 14.30
C ALA A 225 5.31 -7.62 15.14
N THR A 226 4.40 -6.68 14.87
CA THR A 226 3.14 -6.53 15.60
C THR A 226 2.01 -7.16 14.79
N ASP A 227 1.28 -8.11 15.38
CA ASP A 227 0.10 -8.74 14.75
C ASP A 227 -1.05 -7.74 14.67
N LEU A 228 -1.57 -7.51 13.46
CA LEU A 228 -2.70 -6.65 13.16
C LEU A 228 -3.94 -7.44 12.70
N SER A 229 -3.91 -8.77 12.79
CA SER A 229 -4.91 -9.66 12.17
C SER A 229 -6.33 -9.40 12.68
N GLU A 230 -6.52 -9.21 13.98
CA GLU A 230 -7.83 -8.95 14.58
C GLU A 230 -8.38 -7.58 14.13
N GLU A 231 -7.55 -6.55 14.23
CA GLU A 231 -7.91 -5.19 13.79
C GLU A 231 -8.28 -5.17 12.31
N TRP A 232 -7.48 -5.80 11.46
CA TRP A 232 -7.71 -5.83 10.02
C TRP A 232 -8.92 -6.68 9.64
N THR A 233 -9.15 -7.79 10.34
CA THR A 233 -10.39 -8.58 10.14
C THR A 233 -11.62 -7.71 10.35
N ARG A 234 -11.66 -6.93 11.44
CA ARG A 234 -12.78 -6.02 11.73
C ARG A 234 -12.93 -4.96 10.64
N ILE A 235 -11.84 -4.28 10.26
CA ILE A 235 -11.84 -3.25 9.20
C ILE A 235 -12.34 -3.83 7.88
N LEU A 236 -11.87 -5.01 7.48
CA LEU A 236 -12.25 -5.65 6.22
C LEU A 236 -13.72 -6.05 6.21
N VAL A 237 -14.25 -6.55 7.32
CA VAL A 237 -15.69 -6.85 7.46
C VAL A 237 -16.53 -5.58 7.30
N GLU A 238 -16.13 -4.50 7.96
CA GLU A 238 -16.82 -3.20 7.87
C GLU A 238 -16.76 -2.62 6.45
N ARG A 239 -15.59 -2.67 5.79
CA ARG A 239 -15.42 -2.22 4.40
C ARG A 239 -16.25 -3.05 3.42
N HIS A 240 -16.33 -4.37 3.61
CA HIS A 240 -17.18 -5.22 2.77
C HIS A 240 -18.66 -4.90 2.95
N ALA A 241 -19.11 -4.71 4.18
CA ALA A 241 -20.50 -4.29 4.45
C ALA A 241 -20.79 -2.92 3.82
N MET A 242 -19.86 -1.96 3.91
CA MET A 242 -19.98 -0.66 3.26
C MET A 242 -20.06 -0.80 1.73
N TYR A 243 -19.20 -1.61 1.10
CA TYR A 243 -19.25 -1.86 -0.34
C TYR A 243 -20.63 -2.39 -0.77
N ARG A 244 -21.19 -3.36 -0.03
CA ARG A 244 -22.52 -3.92 -0.26
C ARG A 244 -23.64 -2.88 -0.10
N SER A 245 -23.50 -1.95 0.84
CA SER A 245 -24.48 -0.86 1.00
C SER A 245 -24.51 0.12 -0.16
N LEU A 246 -23.42 0.22 -0.92
CA LEU A 246 -23.30 1.07 -2.13
C LEU A 246 -23.68 0.34 -3.43
N ARG A 247 -24.35 -0.83 -3.35
CA ARG A 247 -24.66 -1.70 -4.49
C ARG A 247 -25.34 -0.94 -5.64
N GLU A 248 -26.39 -0.20 -5.36
CA GLU A 248 -27.17 0.51 -6.41
C GLU A 248 -26.28 1.52 -7.16
N GLN A 249 -25.48 2.29 -6.43
CA GLN A 249 -24.56 3.28 -7.00
C GLN A 249 -23.45 2.61 -7.82
N THR A 250 -22.88 1.52 -7.31
CA THR A 250 -21.81 0.77 -7.99
C THR A 250 -22.34 0.10 -9.25
N VAL A 251 -23.51 -0.54 -9.19
CA VAL A 251 -24.16 -1.17 -10.35
C VAL A 251 -24.52 -0.15 -11.43
N ALA A 252 -25.04 1.01 -11.03
CA ALA A 252 -25.36 2.09 -11.99
C ALA A 252 -24.10 2.61 -12.72
N ARG A 253 -22.95 2.62 -12.06
CA ARG A 253 -21.69 3.14 -12.60
C ARG A 253 -20.89 2.10 -13.37
N LEU A 254 -20.78 0.89 -12.87
CA LEU A 254 -19.84 -0.15 -13.33
C LEU A 254 -20.51 -1.43 -13.85
N GLY A 255 -21.82 -1.58 -13.66
CA GLY A 255 -22.60 -2.75 -14.05
C GLY A 255 -22.66 -3.83 -12.96
N LEU A 256 -23.67 -4.69 -13.09
CA LEU A 256 -23.97 -5.77 -12.14
C LEU A 256 -22.83 -6.81 -12.06
N GLU A 257 -22.31 -7.22 -13.22
CA GLU A 257 -21.24 -8.23 -13.32
C GLU A 257 -19.97 -7.76 -12.58
N HIS A 258 -19.62 -6.49 -12.72
CA HIS A 258 -18.49 -5.93 -11.99
C HIS A 258 -18.72 -5.96 -10.48
N PHE A 259 -19.91 -5.55 -10.03
CA PHE A 259 -20.25 -5.57 -8.62
C PHE A 259 -20.16 -6.97 -8.03
N GLU A 260 -20.80 -7.96 -8.67
CA GLU A 260 -20.86 -9.33 -8.18
C GLU A 260 -19.48 -10.00 -8.15
N ARG A 261 -18.66 -9.79 -9.18
CA ARG A 261 -17.30 -10.30 -9.23
C ARG A 261 -16.43 -9.75 -8.09
N TYR A 262 -16.50 -8.45 -7.85
CA TYR A 262 -15.73 -7.82 -6.77
C TYR A 262 -16.27 -8.22 -5.39
N ASP A 263 -17.58 -8.28 -5.20
CA ASP A 263 -18.21 -8.73 -3.94
C ASP A 263 -17.78 -10.15 -3.58
N GLN A 264 -17.79 -11.08 -4.54
CA GLN A 264 -17.34 -12.46 -4.33
C GLN A 264 -15.85 -12.55 -4.01
N ALA A 265 -15.01 -11.77 -4.68
CA ALA A 265 -13.58 -11.72 -4.41
C ALA A 265 -13.30 -11.17 -3.00
N TYR A 266 -14.01 -10.11 -2.62
CA TYR A 266 -13.88 -9.49 -1.30
C TYR A 266 -14.40 -10.40 -0.18
N GLU A 267 -15.52 -11.12 -0.41
CA GLU A 267 -16.05 -12.10 0.54
C GLU A 267 -15.08 -13.25 0.79
N HIS A 268 -14.44 -13.75 -0.28
CA HIS A 268 -13.39 -14.77 -0.15
C HIS A 268 -12.21 -14.24 0.67
N PHE A 269 -11.73 -13.04 0.37
CA PHE A 269 -10.63 -12.40 1.08
C PHE A 269 -10.94 -12.22 2.58
N VAL A 270 -12.11 -11.69 2.92
CA VAL A 270 -12.60 -11.57 4.31
C VAL A 270 -12.73 -12.95 4.98
N GLY A 271 -13.22 -13.94 4.24
CA GLY A 271 -13.33 -15.32 4.72
C GLY A 271 -11.99 -15.91 5.16
N LEU A 272 -10.92 -15.66 4.40
CA LEU A 272 -9.57 -16.11 4.74
C LEU A 272 -9.01 -15.41 6.01
N TYR A 273 -9.35 -14.13 6.23
CA TYR A 273 -9.02 -13.47 7.50
C TYR A 273 -9.81 -14.03 8.68
N ARG A 274 -11.13 -14.24 8.52
CA ARG A 274 -11.99 -14.82 9.57
C ARG A 274 -11.58 -16.24 9.96
N SER A 275 -11.11 -17.01 9.01
CA SER A 275 -10.62 -18.39 9.27
C SER A 275 -9.18 -18.44 9.82
N GLY A 276 -8.49 -17.29 9.88
CA GLY A 276 -7.10 -17.20 10.32
C GLY A 276 -6.08 -17.74 9.32
N VAL A 277 -6.46 -17.98 8.07
CA VAL A 277 -5.53 -18.33 6.98
C VAL A 277 -4.69 -17.12 6.61
N LEU A 278 -5.32 -15.94 6.49
CA LEU A 278 -4.61 -14.67 6.33
C LEU A 278 -4.43 -13.96 7.67
N ALA A 279 -3.42 -13.14 7.71
CA ALA A 279 -3.01 -12.31 8.83
C ALA A 279 -2.55 -10.93 8.33
N GLY A 280 -2.36 -10.00 9.25
CA GLY A 280 -1.72 -8.74 8.99
C GLY A 280 -0.62 -8.48 10.00
N ALA A 281 0.47 -7.87 9.61
CA ALA A 281 1.51 -7.47 10.55
C ALA A 281 2.16 -6.14 10.17
N LEU A 282 2.60 -5.40 11.19
CA LEU A 282 3.49 -4.26 11.07
C LEU A 282 4.89 -4.69 11.49
N PHE A 283 5.84 -4.55 10.57
CA PHE A 283 7.26 -4.85 10.79
C PHE A 283 8.06 -3.58 11.01
N HIS A 284 8.89 -3.58 12.05
CA HIS A 284 10.00 -2.65 12.20
C HIS A 284 11.30 -3.41 11.95
N VAL A 285 12.08 -2.92 11.02
CA VAL A 285 13.30 -3.56 10.51
C VAL A 285 14.45 -2.55 10.51
N ARG A 286 15.66 -3.00 10.81
CA ARG A 286 16.87 -2.20 10.68
C ARG A 286 17.85 -2.81 9.69
N ARG A 287 18.45 -1.97 8.85
CA ARG A 287 19.62 -2.33 8.06
C ARG A 287 20.83 -2.42 8.98
N ASN A 288 21.63 -3.47 8.83
CA ASN A 288 22.88 -3.61 9.55
C ASN A 288 23.85 -2.46 9.20
N GLY A 289 24.73 -2.11 10.15
CA GLY A 289 25.72 -1.07 9.97
C GLY A 289 26.87 -1.45 9.03
#